data_5fd9eb758e1eaf60953b41adf7eb0892
#
_entry.id   5fd9eb758e1eaf60953b41adf7eb0892
#
_cell.length_a   1.000
_cell.length_b   1.000
_cell.length_c   1.000
_cell.angle_alpha   90.00
_cell.angle_beta   90.00
_cell.angle_gamma   90.00
#
_symmetry.space_group_name_H-M   'P 1'
#
loop_
_entity.id
_entity.type
_entity.pdbx_description
1 polymer ?
#
loop_
_entity_poly.entity_id
_entity_poly.type
_entity_poly.pdbx_seq_one_letter_code
_entity_poly.pdbx_strand_id
1 'polypeptide(L)'
;KNDNQVDALFRFLFIKQCNALNAYLPKLFEKTSDYTELLLNVSVTDQDGIVYHLTHDITEDDFNISNIGEDGKPTGQVEIIGWMYQYYNTEPKDEVFALLKKNVKITKERIPAATQLFTPDWIVRYMVENSVGRLWLEGHENEILKKAWKYYLDEAEQEAEVEEQLKAIREEYKNIKPEEIKVIDPCMGSGHILVYAFDVLMQIYESYGYSQRDAAKSIVENNIYGLDIDDRAFQLAYFAIMMKARSYNRRFLTLGIEPNLCAIQESNGMQYDNDMGDFLLSEEHRETLQYLLHTFVDAKEYGSILNVEKRDYDGFLKSWELTAEQTASNVVMLLWYDEWNQIVP
;
A
#
# COMPACT_ATOMS: atom_id res chain seq x y z
N LYS A 1 -43.41 12.83 -2.57
CA LYS A 1 -42.15 13.53 -2.24
C LYS A 1 -41.00 12.73 -2.81
N ASN A 2 -40.17 13.38 -3.54
CA ASN A 2 -39.29 12.83 -4.54
C ASN A 2 -38.01 12.17 -3.92
N ASP A 3 -38.08 10.89 -3.62
CA ASP A 3 -36.88 10.10 -3.23
C ASP A 3 -35.80 10.19 -4.31
N ASN A 4 -36.19 10.24 -5.59
CA ASN A 4 -35.28 10.50 -6.72
C ASN A 4 -34.50 11.83 -6.63
N GLN A 5 -35.04 12.85 -5.96
CA GLN A 5 -34.32 14.12 -5.78
C GLN A 5 -33.28 14.02 -4.65
N VAL A 6 -33.53 13.20 -3.63
CA VAL A 6 -32.59 12.96 -2.53
C VAL A 6 -31.40 12.16 -3.06
N ASP A 7 -31.66 11.09 -3.82
CA ASP A 7 -30.60 10.29 -4.42
C ASP A 7 -29.75 11.10 -5.42
N ALA A 8 -30.39 11.95 -6.25
CA ALA A 8 -29.68 12.82 -7.17
C ALA A 8 -28.79 13.86 -6.45
N LEU A 9 -29.28 14.45 -5.35
CA LEU A 9 -28.52 15.40 -4.53
C LEU A 9 -27.35 14.70 -3.86
N PHE A 10 -27.58 13.51 -3.29
CA PHE A 10 -26.53 12.70 -2.67
C PHE A 10 -25.42 12.39 -3.68
N ARG A 11 -25.78 11.87 -4.85
CA ARG A 11 -24.83 11.57 -5.92
C ARG A 11 -23.98 12.79 -6.28
N PHE A 12 -24.60 13.93 -6.50
CA PHE A 12 -23.90 15.18 -6.79
C PHE A 12 -22.89 15.56 -5.70
N LEU A 13 -23.33 15.54 -4.42
CA LEU A 13 -22.47 15.88 -3.29
C LEU A 13 -21.35 14.86 -3.10
N PHE A 14 -21.63 13.58 -3.28
CA PHE A 14 -20.66 12.50 -3.15
C PHE A 14 -19.55 12.64 -4.20
N ILE A 15 -19.90 12.80 -5.48
CA ILE A 15 -18.93 13.00 -6.56
C ILE A 15 -18.09 14.25 -6.31
N LYS A 16 -18.74 15.35 -5.92
CA LYS A 16 -18.03 16.59 -5.58
C LYS A 16 -17.03 16.38 -4.44
N GLN A 17 -17.40 15.61 -3.42
CA GLN A 17 -16.55 15.28 -2.30
C GLN A 17 -15.38 14.39 -2.73
N CYS A 18 -15.62 13.35 -3.52
CA CYS A 18 -14.57 12.49 -4.06
C CYS A 18 -13.56 13.29 -4.89
N ASN A 19 -14.04 14.16 -5.78
CA ASN A 19 -13.18 15.02 -6.59
C ASN A 19 -12.36 16.02 -5.73
N ALA A 20 -12.92 16.50 -4.61
CA ALA A 20 -12.17 17.32 -3.67
C ALA A 20 -11.12 16.54 -2.89
N LEU A 21 -11.40 15.26 -2.55
CA LEU A 21 -10.48 14.37 -1.86
C LEU A 21 -9.31 13.91 -2.75
N ASN A 22 -9.47 13.93 -4.07
CA ASN A 22 -8.38 13.65 -5.00
C ASN A 22 -7.13 14.52 -4.74
N ALA A 23 -7.32 15.76 -4.30
CA ALA A 23 -6.19 16.66 -3.98
C ALA A 23 -5.33 16.17 -2.78
N TYR A 24 -5.86 15.28 -1.96
CA TYR A 24 -5.23 14.77 -0.74
C TYR A 24 -4.85 13.29 -0.83
N LEU A 25 -5.61 12.53 -1.60
CA LEU A 25 -5.47 11.08 -1.77
C LEU A 25 -5.69 10.72 -3.25
N PRO A 26 -4.78 11.13 -4.15
CA PRO A 26 -4.99 10.99 -5.60
C PRO A 26 -5.06 9.54 -6.08
N LYS A 27 -4.38 8.61 -5.39
CA LYS A 27 -4.38 7.19 -5.75
C LYS A 27 -5.62 6.43 -5.27
N LEU A 28 -6.45 7.06 -4.42
CA LEU A 28 -7.70 6.48 -3.93
C LEU A 28 -8.91 7.12 -4.61
N PHE A 29 -8.88 8.43 -4.82
CA PHE A 29 -9.97 9.19 -5.40
C PHE A 29 -9.57 9.74 -6.77
N GLU A 30 -9.92 9.02 -7.82
CA GLU A 30 -9.78 9.53 -9.19
C GLU A 30 -10.73 10.71 -9.42
N LYS A 31 -10.32 11.65 -10.27
CA LYS A 31 -11.23 12.70 -10.72
C LYS A 31 -12.26 12.06 -11.65
N THR A 32 -13.50 11.98 -11.16
CA THR A 32 -14.61 11.54 -11.99
C THR A 32 -15.04 12.68 -12.90
N SER A 33 -15.11 12.40 -14.19
CA SER A 33 -15.66 13.31 -15.21
C SER A 33 -16.54 12.52 -16.19
N ASP A 34 -17.58 13.16 -16.67
CA ASP A 34 -18.43 12.67 -17.75
C ASP A 34 -19.14 11.34 -17.48
N TYR A 35 -18.84 10.29 -18.26
CA TYR A 35 -19.60 9.04 -18.27
C TYR A 35 -19.44 8.20 -16.98
N THR A 36 -18.35 8.34 -16.25
CA THR A 36 -18.14 7.60 -14.99
C THR A 36 -19.13 8.02 -13.91
N GLU A 37 -19.58 9.28 -13.92
CA GLU A 37 -20.65 9.76 -13.04
C GLU A 37 -21.97 9.06 -13.30
N LEU A 38 -22.25 8.69 -14.56
CA LEU A 38 -23.47 7.98 -14.95
C LEU A 38 -23.51 6.54 -14.43
N LEU A 39 -22.34 5.92 -14.20
CA LEU A 39 -22.22 4.57 -13.67
C LEU A 39 -22.51 4.49 -12.17
N LEU A 40 -22.38 5.61 -11.45
CA LEU A 40 -22.68 5.65 -10.02
C LEU A 40 -24.19 5.73 -9.80
N ASN A 41 -24.84 4.57 -9.75
CA ASN A 41 -26.27 4.44 -9.49
C ASN A 41 -26.52 3.85 -8.09
N VAL A 42 -26.27 4.65 -7.06
CA VAL A 42 -26.43 4.25 -5.66
C VAL A 42 -27.59 5.04 -5.06
N SER A 43 -28.52 4.34 -4.39
CA SER A 43 -29.61 4.95 -3.62
C SER A 43 -29.21 5.08 -2.16
N VAL A 44 -29.54 6.23 -1.54
CA VAL A 44 -29.41 6.47 -0.09
C VAL A 44 -30.74 6.30 0.62
N THR A 45 -31.84 6.27 -0.13
CA THR A 45 -33.21 6.15 0.41
C THR A 45 -33.67 4.70 0.51
N ASP A 46 -33.00 3.79 -0.16
CA ASP A 46 -33.28 2.36 -0.12
C ASP A 46 -32.76 1.77 1.20
N GLN A 47 -33.69 1.25 2.02
CA GLN A 47 -33.38 0.67 3.32
C GLN A 47 -32.64 -0.67 3.23
N ASP A 48 -32.77 -1.36 2.11
CA ASP A 48 -32.02 -2.58 1.80
C ASP A 48 -30.70 -2.27 1.05
N GLY A 49 -30.43 -0.98 0.83
CA GLY A 49 -29.27 -0.49 0.09
C GLY A 49 -27.99 -0.41 0.93
N ILE A 50 -26.84 -0.59 0.28
CA ILE A 50 -25.53 -0.60 0.94
C ILE A 50 -25.25 0.69 1.71
N VAL A 51 -25.67 1.86 1.22
CA VAL A 51 -25.44 3.14 1.90
C VAL A 51 -26.21 3.22 3.20
N TYR A 52 -27.46 2.70 3.21
CA TYR A 52 -28.28 2.63 4.42
C TYR A 52 -27.59 1.79 5.50
N HIS A 53 -27.15 0.58 5.14
CA HIS A 53 -26.45 -0.32 6.06
C HIS A 53 -25.13 0.26 6.56
N LEU A 54 -24.32 0.88 5.69
CA LEU A 54 -23.08 1.55 6.10
C LEU A 54 -23.29 2.68 7.11
N THR A 55 -24.41 3.39 7.03
CA THR A 55 -24.69 4.56 7.88
C THR A 55 -25.53 4.23 9.13
N HIS A 56 -26.16 3.07 9.19
CA HIS A 56 -27.05 2.70 10.31
C HIS A 56 -26.56 1.50 11.11
N ASP A 57 -25.90 0.53 10.46
CA ASP A 57 -25.49 -0.72 11.11
C ASP A 57 -24.05 -0.66 11.62
N ILE A 58 -23.22 0.25 11.08
CA ILE A 58 -21.84 0.47 11.53
C ILE A 58 -21.76 1.80 12.26
N THR A 59 -21.13 1.79 13.43
CA THR A 59 -21.00 3.03 14.21
C THR A 59 -19.92 3.94 13.64
N GLU A 60 -20.10 5.26 13.75
CA GLU A 60 -19.07 6.23 13.33
C GLU A 60 -17.75 6.00 14.09
N ASP A 61 -17.82 5.55 15.34
CA ASP A 61 -16.65 5.30 16.18
C ASP A 61 -15.77 4.18 15.64
N ASP A 62 -16.32 3.19 14.94
CA ASP A 62 -15.53 2.11 14.31
C ASP A 62 -14.57 2.64 13.23
N PHE A 63 -14.91 3.76 12.60
CA PHE A 63 -14.08 4.43 11.60
C PHE A 63 -13.23 5.56 12.17
N ASN A 64 -13.49 6.01 13.40
CA ASN A 64 -12.89 7.21 13.94
C ASN A 64 -11.57 6.94 14.65
N ILE A 65 -10.48 7.05 13.92
CA ILE A 65 -9.11 6.91 14.45
C ILE A 65 -8.63 8.09 15.31
N SER A 66 -9.42 9.16 15.41
CA SER A 66 -9.06 10.36 16.19
C SER A 66 -9.64 10.35 17.59
N ASN A 67 -10.68 9.57 17.85
CA ASN A 67 -11.26 9.40 19.17
C ASN A 67 -10.44 8.38 19.96
N ILE A 68 -10.11 8.72 21.20
CA ILE A 68 -9.38 7.84 22.10
C ILE A 68 -10.39 7.25 23.10
N GLY A 69 -10.43 5.93 23.15
CA GLY A 69 -11.27 5.17 24.08
C GLY A 69 -10.75 5.23 25.52
N GLU A 70 -11.49 4.62 26.42
CA GLU A 70 -11.14 4.56 27.86
C GLU A 70 -9.81 3.81 28.12
N ASP A 71 -9.42 2.93 27.19
CA ASP A 71 -8.16 2.18 27.23
C ASP A 71 -6.95 2.97 26.68
N GLY A 72 -7.17 4.23 26.28
CA GLY A 72 -6.15 5.12 25.74
C GLY A 72 -5.78 4.82 24.28
N LYS A 73 -6.55 3.99 23.56
CA LYS A 73 -6.34 3.67 22.14
C LYS A 73 -7.41 4.31 21.25
N PRO A 74 -7.13 4.50 19.96
CA PRO A 74 -8.16 4.91 19.01
C PRO A 74 -9.36 3.96 19.04
N THR A 75 -10.58 4.49 18.96
CA THR A 75 -11.81 3.69 18.91
C THR A 75 -11.96 3.01 17.55
N GLY A 76 -11.59 3.68 16.46
CA GLY A 76 -11.59 3.13 15.11
C GLY A 76 -10.22 2.59 14.70
N GLN A 77 -10.23 1.76 13.66
CA GLN A 77 -9.03 1.15 13.09
C GLN A 77 -8.93 1.47 11.60
N VAL A 78 -7.72 1.79 11.13
CA VAL A 78 -7.49 2.12 9.72
C VAL A 78 -7.72 0.93 8.79
N GLU A 79 -7.64 -0.28 9.32
CA GLU A 79 -7.79 -1.55 8.60
C GLU A 79 -9.25 -1.97 8.37
N ILE A 80 -10.24 -1.27 8.96
CA ILE A 80 -11.65 -1.69 8.90
C ILE A 80 -12.14 -1.87 7.46
N ILE A 81 -11.75 -0.98 6.55
CA ILE A 81 -12.14 -1.06 5.14
C ILE A 81 -11.48 -2.29 4.47
N GLY A 82 -10.26 -2.61 4.86
CA GLY A 82 -9.59 -3.84 4.42
C GLY A 82 -10.38 -5.09 4.83
N TRP A 83 -10.85 -5.16 6.07
CA TRP A 83 -11.69 -6.27 6.54
C TRP A 83 -13.01 -6.36 5.78
N MET A 84 -13.67 -5.25 5.50
CA MET A 84 -14.88 -5.23 4.66
C MET A 84 -14.60 -5.79 3.25
N TYR A 85 -13.47 -5.44 2.65
CA TYR A 85 -13.05 -5.98 1.36
C TYR A 85 -12.75 -7.49 1.43
N GLN A 86 -12.18 -7.98 2.50
CA GLN A 86 -12.00 -9.42 2.73
C GLN A 86 -13.34 -10.15 2.73
N TYR A 87 -14.32 -9.64 3.48
CA TYR A 87 -15.64 -10.25 3.54
C TYR A 87 -16.35 -10.22 2.20
N TYR A 88 -16.21 -9.13 1.45
CA TYR A 88 -16.73 -9.02 0.09
C TYR A 88 -16.17 -10.10 -0.84
N ASN A 89 -14.91 -10.47 -0.69
CA ASN A 89 -14.25 -11.49 -1.50
C ASN A 89 -14.46 -12.93 -0.98
N THR A 90 -15.24 -13.15 0.07
CA THR A 90 -15.43 -14.50 0.64
C THR A 90 -16.14 -15.44 -0.33
N GLU A 91 -17.21 -14.99 -0.97
CA GLU A 91 -17.97 -15.80 -1.92
C GLU A 91 -17.16 -16.18 -3.18
N PRO A 92 -16.49 -15.23 -3.90
CA PRO A 92 -15.56 -15.56 -4.98
C PRO A 92 -14.44 -16.51 -4.56
N LYS A 93 -13.91 -16.37 -3.35
CA LYS A 93 -12.88 -17.25 -2.81
C LYS A 93 -13.41 -18.67 -2.64
N ASP A 94 -14.57 -18.84 -2.05
CA ASP A 94 -15.19 -20.15 -1.84
C ASP A 94 -15.46 -20.85 -3.17
N GLU A 95 -15.91 -20.13 -4.19
CA GLU A 95 -16.06 -20.64 -5.54
C GLU A 95 -14.74 -21.15 -6.14
N VAL A 96 -13.66 -20.38 -6.00
CA VAL A 96 -12.32 -20.77 -6.50
C VAL A 96 -11.86 -22.05 -5.81
N PHE A 97 -12.00 -22.15 -4.49
CA PHE A 97 -11.62 -23.35 -3.75
C PHE A 97 -12.49 -24.55 -4.09
N ALA A 98 -13.79 -24.34 -4.36
CA ALA A 98 -14.67 -25.41 -4.84
C ALA A 98 -14.25 -25.93 -6.21
N LEU A 99 -13.77 -25.07 -7.12
CA LEU A 99 -13.24 -25.43 -8.41
C LEU A 99 -11.89 -26.15 -8.31
N LEU A 100 -11.01 -25.71 -7.42
CA LEU A 100 -9.73 -26.40 -7.15
C LEU A 100 -9.94 -27.84 -6.67
N LYS A 101 -10.94 -28.09 -5.82
CA LYS A 101 -11.31 -29.46 -5.41
C LYS A 101 -11.76 -30.34 -6.59
N LYS A 102 -12.17 -29.73 -7.69
CA LYS A 102 -12.54 -30.41 -8.96
C LYS A 102 -11.38 -30.43 -9.97
N ASN A 103 -10.14 -30.10 -9.55
CA ASN A 103 -8.96 -30.00 -10.40
C ASN A 103 -9.08 -28.96 -11.55
N VAL A 104 -9.90 -27.93 -11.37
CA VAL A 104 -9.96 -26.79 -12.29
C VAL A 104 -8.87 -25.79 -11.91
N LYS A 105 -8.05 -25.38 -12.86
CA LYS A 105 -7.00 -24.37 -12.64
C LYS A 105 -7.61 -23.00 -12.31
N ILE A 106 -6.93 -22.25 -11.45
CA ILE A 106 -7.25 -20.83 -11.19
C ILE A 106 -6.94 -20.04 -12.46
N THR A 107 -7.90 -19.22 -12.90
CA THR A 107 -7.67 -18.28 -14.00
C THR A 107 -7.07 -16.99 -13.47
N LYS A 108 -6.45 -16.21 -14.34
CA LYS A 108 -5.80 -14.92 -14.00
C LYS A 108 -6.73 -13.99 -13.21
N GLU A 109 -7.99 -13.86 -13.67
CA GLU A 109 -9.00 -13.00 -13.06
C GLU A 109 -9.41 -13.46 -11.65
N ARG A 110 -9.14 -14.73 -11.31
CA ARG A 110 -9.47 -15.35 -10.02
C ARG A 110 -8.29 -15.40 -9.05
N ILE A 111 -7.09 -15.05 -9.48
CA ILE A 111 -5.90 -15.03 -8.61
C ILE A 111 -6.13 -14.13 -7.40
N PRO A 112 -6.60 -12.87 -7.53
CA PRO A 112 -6.83 -12.01 -6.37
C PRO A 112 -7.78 -12.64 -5.34
N ALA A 113 -8.91 -13.18 -5.77
CA ALA A 113 -9.86 -13.84 -4.87
C ALA A 113 -9.28 -15.09 -4.19
N ALA A 114 -8.41 -15.84 -4.89
CA ALA A 114 -7.77 -17.03 -4.36
C ALA A 114 -6.68 -16.74 -3.33
N THR A 115 -5.94 -15.65 -3.52
CA THR A 115 -4.73 -15.32 -2.75
C THR A 115 -4.99 -14.30 -1.64
N GLN A 116 -6.12 -13.59 -1.68
CA GLN A 116 -6.47 -12.64 -0.64
C GLN A 116 -6.71 -13.34 0.70
N LEU A 117 -5.72 -13.23 1.57
CA LEU A 117 -5.75 -13.72 2.93
C LEU A 117 -5.26 -12.61 3.86
N PHE A 118 -6.12 -12.18 4.78
CA PHE A 118 -5.68 -11.27 5.82
C PHE A 118 -5.00 -12.05 6.93
N THR A 119 -3.76 -11.72 7.16
CA THR A 119 -2.96 -12.37 8.22
C THR A 119 -3.54 -12.00 9.58
N PRO A 120 -3.85 -12.96 10.46
CA PRO A 120 -4.33 -12.68 11.81
C PRO A 120 -3.39 -11.76 12.59
N ASP A 121 -3.96 -10.82 13.39
CA ASP A 121 -3.20 -9.79 14.12
C ASP A 121 -2.02 -10.35 14.92
N TRP A 122 -2.21 -11.47 15.61
CA TRP A 122 -1.12 -12.06 16.40
C TRP A 122 0.06 -12.55 15.55
N ILE A 123 -0.19 -13.01 14.31
CA ILE A 123 0.86 -13.42 13.36
C ILE A 123 1.59 -12.17 12.86
N VAL A 124 0.85 -11.13 12.51
CA VAL A 124 1.41 -9.84 12.08
C VAL A 124 2.37 -9.31 13.15
N ARG A 125 1.91 -9.27 14.40
CA ARG A 125 2.73 -8.83 15.53
C ARG A 125 3.97 -9.70 15.70
N TYR A 126 3.78 -11.02 15.70
CA TYR A 126 4.90 -11.95 15.80
C TYR A 126 5.95 -11.73 14.71
N MET A 127 5.52 -11.56 13.46
CA MET A 127 6.41 -11.34 12.33
C MET A 127 7.20 -10.03 12.48
N VAL A 128 6.52 -8.92 12.74
CA VAL A 128 7.15 -7.60 12.79
C VAL A 128 8.03 -7.43 14.03
N GLU A 129 7.58 -7.87 15.20
CA GLU A 129 8.35 -7.78 16.44
C GLU A 129 9.63 -8.62 16.38
N ASN A 130 9.61 -9.77 15.69
CA ASN A 130 10.77 -10.65 15.54
C ASN A 130 11.59 -10.45 14.26
N SER A 131 11.26 -9.46 13.45
CA SER A 131 12.08 -9.02 12.31
C SER A 131 12.56 -7.59 12.53
N VAL A 132 11.74 -6.59 12.27
CA VAL A 132 12.08 -5.17 12.45
C VAL A 132 12.45 -4.86 13.90
N GLY A 133 11.63 -5.34 14.85
CA GLY A 133 11.88 -5.15 16.27
C GLY A 133 13.16 -5.80 16.73
N ARG A 134 13.43 -7.05 16.29
CA ARG A 134 14.67 -7.76 16.61
C ARG A 134 15.90 -7.05 16.04
N LEU A 135 15.87 -6.69 14.76
CA LEU A 135 16.98 -5.97 14.12
C LEU A 135 17.36 -4.72 14.93
N TRP A 136 16.36 -3.96 15.38
CA TRP A 136 16.61 -2.77 16.18
C TRP A 136 17.19 -3.09 17.55
N LEU A 137 16.56 -4.02 18.31
CA LEU A 137 16.99 -4.35 19.68
C LEU A 137 18.35 -5.04 19.74
N GLU A 138 18.76 -5.75 18.70
CA GLU A 138 20.08 -6.36 18.63
C GLU A 138 21.21 -5.32 18.52
N GLY A 139 20.92 -4.14 17.97
CA GLY A 139 21.86 -3.01 17.94
C GLY A 139 21.64 -2.00 19.07
N HIS A 140 20.40 -1.86 19.53
CA HIS A 140 19.99 -0.79 20.45
C HIS A 140 19.17 -1.39 21.59
N GLU A 141 19.85 -1.85 22.63
CA GLU A 141 19.18 -2.43 23.80
C GLU A 141 18.15 -1.48 24.40
N ASN A 142 16.89 -1.92 24.48
CA ASN A 142 15.79 -1.16 25.05
C ASN A 142 14.75 -2.07 25.70
N GLU A 143 14.87 -2.24 27.00
CA GLU A 143 13.99 -3.10 27.79
C GLU A 143 12.51 -2.62 27.81
N ILE A 144 12.27 -1.34 27.57
CA ILE A 144 10.91 -0.79 27.51
C ILE A 144 10.23 -1.28 26.25
N LEU A 145 10.88 -1.16 25.09
CA LEU A 145 10.37 -1.66 23.80
C LEU A 145 10.20 -3.17 23.84
N LYS A 146 11.21 -3.90 24.35
CA LYS A 146 11.15 -5.35 24.47
C LYS A 146 9.93 -5.83 25.27
N LYS A 147 9.60 -5.16 26.36
CA LYS A 147 8.41 -5.48 27.19
C LYS A 147 7.09 -5.04 26.55
N ALA A 148 7.09 -4.02 25.71
CA ALA A 148 5.92 -3.55 25.00
C ALA A 148 5.49 -4.51 23.87
N TRP A 149 6.44 -5.23 23.29
CA TRP A 149 6.22 -6.17 22.19
C TRP A 149 5.87 -7.56 22.70
N LYS A 150 4.58 -7.84 22.74
CA LYS A 150 4.01 -9.04 23.37
C LYS A 150 4.51 -10.36 22.78
N TYR A 151 4.81 -10.38 21.50
CA TYR A 151 5.20 -11.58 20.75
C TYR A 151 6.69 -11.61 20.43
N TYR A 152 7.46 -10.67 20.97
CA TYR A 152 8.91 -10.68 20.86
C TYR A 152 9.47 -11.90 21.60
N LEU A 153 10.31 -12.66 20.93
CA LEU A 153 10.95 -13.85 21.50
C LEU A 153 12.32 -13.49 22.10
N ASP A 154 12.56 -14.00 23.29
CA ASP A 154 13.89 -13.99 23.85
C ASP A 154 14.85 -14.80 22.98
N GLU A 155 16.12 -14.44 23.04
CA GLU A 155 17.16 -15.14 22.32
C GLU A 155 17.39 -16.53 22.92
N ALA A 156 17.49 -17.54 22.05
CA ALA A 156 17.87 -18.89 22.44
C ALA A 156 19.41 -18.98 22.58
N GLU A 157 19.88 -19.85 23.45
CA GLU A 157 21.30 -20.18 23.55
C GLU A 157 21.82 -20.68 22.20
N GLN A 158 22.95 -20.14 21.76
CA GLN A 158 23.58 -20.46 20.49
C GLN A 158 24.93 -21.17 20.72
N GLU A 159 25.40 -21.86 19.70
CA GLU A 159 26.78 -22.38 19.72
C GLU A 159 27.80 -21.24 19.65
N ALA A 160 28.98 -21.46 20.22
CA ALA A 160 30.00 -20.40 20.37
C ALA A 160 30.46 -19.77 19.06
N GLU A 161 30.47 -20.54 17.97
CA GLU A 161 30.80 -20.06 16.62
C GLU A 161 29.69 -19.12 16.08
N VAL A 162 28.43 -19.47 16.30
CA VAL A 162 27.27 -18.66 15.93
C VAL A 162 27.23 -17.37 16.74
N GLU A 163 27.52 -17.45 18.05
CA GLU A 163 27.61 -16.27 18.93
C GLU A 163 28.66 -15.26 18.45
N GLU A 164 29.80 -15.73 17.94
CA GLU A 164 30.81 -14.84 17.42
C GLU A 164 30.39 -14.13 16.15
N GLN A 165 29.69 -14.84 15.26
CA GLN A 165 29.09 -14.23 14.05
C GLN A 165 28.00 -13.21 14.42
N LEU A 166 27.12 -13.54 15.37
CA LEU A 166 26.07 -12.63 15.83
C LEU A 166 26.64 -11.36 16.47
N LYS A 167 27.78 -11.45 17.21
CA LYS A 167 28.44 -10.26 17.73
C LYS A 167 28.88 -9.28 16.64
N ALA A 168 29.43 -9.80 15.54
CA ALA A 168 29.85 -8.97 14.42
C ALA A 168 28.63 -8.26 13.77
N ILE A 169 27.53 -8.98 13.55
CA ILE A 169 26.28 -8.43 13.01
C ILE A 169 25.70 -7.36 13.95
N ARG A 170 25.70 -7.61 15.26
CA ARG A 170 25.20 -6.66 16.26
C ARG A 170 26.04 -5.37 16.32
N GLU A 171 27.34 -5.46 16.10
CA GLU A 171 28.18 -4.25 16.01
C GLU A 171 27.82 -3.38 14.79
N GLU A 172 27.43 -4.00 13.66
CA GLU A 172 26.92 -3.27 12.49
C GLU A 172 25.58 -2.61 12.83
N TYR A 173 24.66 -3.34 13.49
CA TYR A 173 23.33 -2.84 13.85
C TYR A 173 23.36 -1.68 14.85
N LYS A 174 24.38 -1.53 15.66
CA LYS A 174 24.56 -0.35 16.55
C LYS A 174 24.66 0.98 15.79
N ASN A 175 25.09 0.93 14.56
CA ASN A 175 25.28 2.12 13.74
C ASN A 175 24.06 2.45 12.87
N ILE A 176 23.08 1.55 12.78
CA ILE A 176 21.87 1.75 11.98
C ILE A 176 20.99 2.82 12.62
N LYS A 177 20.59 3.79 11.83
CA LYS A 177 19.61 4.80 12.20
C LYS A 177 18.19 4.34 11.82
N PRO A 178 17.15 4.86 12.48
CA PRO A 178 15.77 4.46 12.14
C PRO A 178 15.42 4.64 10.65
N GLU A 179 15.94 5.67 9.99
CA GLU A 179 15.68 5.97 8.56
C GLU A 179 16.29 4.95 7.60
N GLU A 180 17.28 4.20 8.06
CA GLU A 180 18.00 3.21 7.25
C GLU A 180 17.30 1.84 7.23
N ILE A 181 16.36 1.62 8.15
CA ILE A 181 15.57 0.38 8.19
C ILE A 181 14.60 0.37 7.01
N LYS A 182 14.65 -0.68 6.20
CA LYS A 182 13.73 -0.88 5.08
C LYS A 182 12.86 -2.10 5.34
N VAL A 183 11.55 -1.91 5.25
CA VAL A 183 10.54 -2.96 5.43
C VAL A 183 9.76 -3.07 4.13
N ILE A 184 9.84 -4.21 3.48
CA ILE A 184 9.06 -4.50 2.29
C ILE A 184 8.08 -5.63 2.54
N ASP A 185 6.83 -5.42 2.18
CA ASP A 185 5.83 -6.47 2.06
C ASP A 185 5.53 -6.70 0.57
N PRO A 186 6.04 -7.77 -0.01
CA PRO A 186 5.90 -8.03 -1.45
C PRO A 186 4.53 -8.56 -1.86
N CYS A 187 3.63 -8.78 -0.92
CA CYS A 187 2.24 -9.25 -1.10
C CYS A 187 1.35 -8.57 -0.07
N MET A 188 1.37 -7.23 -0.04
CA MET A 188 0.88 -6.42 1.09
C MET A 188 -0.61 -6.53 1.36
N GLY A 189 -1.43 -7.00 0.41
CA GLY A 189 -2.87 -7.00 0.54
C GLY A 189 -3.39 -5.60 0.87
N SER A 190 -4.22 -5.49 1.90
CA SER A 190 -4.70 -4.21 2.43
C SER A 190 -3.74 -3.55 3.45
N GLY A 191 -2.49 -4.02 3.55
CA GLY A 191 -1.43 -3.37 4.29
C GLY A 191 -1.34 -3.69 5.79
N HIS A 192 -1.97 -4.74 6.30
CA HIS A 192 -1.97 -5.06 7.75
C HIS A 192 -0.57 -5.17 8.36
N ILE A 193 0.36 -5.84 7.65
CA ILE A 193 1.75 -6.00 8.14
C ILE A 193 2.43 -4.63 8.17
N LEU A 194 2.25 -3.82 7.12
CA LEU A 194 2.87 -2.49 7.01
C LEU A 194 2.29 -1.50 8.03
N VAL A 195 0.98 -1.57 8.34
CA VAL A 195 0.35 -0.75 9.38
C VAL A 195 0.92 -1.06 10.76
N TYR A 196 1.13 -2.33 11.09
CA TYR A 196 1.76 -2.69 12.36
C TYR A 196 3.27 -2.40 12.36
N ALA A 197 3.96 -2.59 11.23
CA ALA A 197 5.35 -2.17 11.09
C ALA A 197 5.50 -0.66 11.33
N PHE A 198 4.53 0.14 10.88
CA PHE A 198 4.49 1.58 11.19
C PHE A 198 4.46 1.83 12.71
N ASP A 199 3.67 1.07 13.48
CA ASP A 199 3.60 1.23 14.94
C ASP A 199 4.92 0.87 15.62
N VAL A 200 5.56 -0.22 15.21
CA VAL A 200 6.86 -0.63 15.74
C VAL A 200 7.94 0.40 15.38
N LEU A 201 7.97 0.86 14.12
CA LEU A 201 8.88 1.91 13.69
C LEU A 201 8.65 3.22 14.46
N MET A 202 7.39 3.63 14.68
CA MET A 202 7.08 4.82 15.47
C MET A 202 7.70 4.74 16.87
N GLN A 203 7.56 3.60 17.54
CA GLN A 203 8.17 3.39 18.86
C GLN A 203 9.70 3.43 18.80
N ILE A 204 10.31 2.88 17.75
CA ILE A 204 11.75 2.96 17.50
C ILE A 204 12.19 4.42 17.35
N TYR A 205 11.52 5.19 16.49
CA TYR A 205 11.82 6.61 16.27
C TYR A 205 11.67 7.44 17.55
N GLU A 206 10.59 7.23 18.31
CA GLU A 206 10.37 7.92 19.59
C GLU A 206 11.47 7.58 20.59
N SER A 207 11.89 6.31 20.68
CA SER A 207 12.99 5.89 21.55
C SER A 207 14.34 6.49 21.14
N TYR A 208 14.50 6.82 19.87
CA TYR A 208 15.70 7.47 19.32
C TYR A 208 15.66 9.00 19.45
N GLY A 209 14.49 9.57 19.84
CA GLY A 209 14.34 11.00 20.16
C GLY A 209 13.62 11.83 19.09
N TYR A 210 12.98 11.22 18.12
CA TYR A 210 12.15 11.92 17.13
C TYR A 210 10.82 12.35 17.72
N SER A 211 10.27 13.45 17.21
CA SER A 211 8.86 13.78 17.45
C SER A 211 7.97 12.84 16.63
N GLN A 212 6.76 12.52 17.13
CA GLN A 212 5.80 11.68 16.40
C GLN A 212 5.51 12.20 14.98
N ARG A 213 5.47 13.53 14.82
CA ARG A 213 5.23 14.18 13.54
C ARG A 213 6.35 13.92 12.54
N ASP A 214 7.59 14.06 12.97
CA ASP A 214 8.76 13.87 12.11
C ASP A 214 8.99 12.38 11.86
N ALA A 215 8.74 11.54 12.86
CA ALA A 215 8.77 10.09 12.73
C ALA A 215 7.75 9.60 11.69
N ALA A 216 6.49 10.05 11.76
CA ALA A 216 5.46 9.65 10.79
C ALA A 216 5.84 10.01 9.36
N LYS A 217 6.45 11.18 9.16
CA LYS A 217 6.97 11.59 7.85
C LYS A 217 8.07 10.64 7.37
N SER A 218 9.09 10.45 8.20
CA SER A 218 10.26 9.64 7.84
C SER A 218 9.89 8.17 7.59
N ILE A 219 8.95 7.61 8.37
CA ILE A 219 8.49 6.23 8.19
C ILE A 219 7.89 6.03 6.80
N VAL A 220 7.03 6.94 6.35
CA VAL A 220 6.39 6.83 5.03
C VAL A 220 7.38 7.04 3.90
N GLU A 221 8.29 8.01 4.03
CA GLU A 221 9.28 8.33 3.00
C GLU A 221 10.40 7.28 2.89
N ASN A 222 10.83 6.69 4.02
CA ASN A 222 12.09 5.96 4.06
C ASN A 222 11.96 4.48 4.44
N ASN A 223 10.94 4.07 5.20
CA ASN A 223 10.96 2.76 5.83
C ASN A 223 10.01 1.75 5.20
N ILE A 224 8.81 2.18 4.77
CA ILE A 224 7.72 1.28 4.37
C ILE A 224 7.65 1.17 2.85
N TYR A 225 7.69 -0.08 2.37
CA TYR A 225 7.56 -0.45 0.96
C TYR A 225 6.56 -1.59 0.83
N GLY A 226 5.73 -1.57 -0.21
CA GLY A 226 4.74 -2.62 -0.43
C GLY A 226 4.40 -2.82 -1.90
N LEU A 227 4.21 -4.09 -2.27
CA LEU A 227 3.80 -4.52 -3.59
C LEU A 227 2.54 -5.38 -3.49
N ASP A 228 1.65 -5.26 -4.45
CA ASP A 228 0.54 -6.20 -4.64
C ASP A 228 0.19 -6.33 -6.13
N ILE A 229 -0.47 -7.42 -6.49
CA ILE A 229 -1.00 -7.63 -7.85
C ILE A 229 -2.40 -7.06 -8.05
N ASP A 230 -3.10 -6.77 -6.94
CA ASP A 230 -4.47 -6.26 -6.93
C ASP A 230 -4.48 -4.76 -6.68
N ASP A 231 -4.95 -3.99 -7.66
CA ASP A 231 -5.06 -2.53 -7.59
C ASP A 231 -5.95 -2.07 -6.42
N ARG A 232 -6.98 -2.84 -6.07
CA ARG A 232 -7.89 -2.53 -4.95
C ARG A 232 -7.21 -2.75 -3.61
N ALA A 233 -6.44 -3.85 -3.49
CA ALA A 233 -5.62 -4.10 -2.31
C ALA A 233 -4.60 -2.98 -2.10
N PHE A 234 -3.92 -2.56 -3.17
CA PHE A 234 -3.04 -1.38 -3.14
C PHE A 234 -3.77 -0.13 -2.63
N GLN A 235 -4.95 0.20 -3.19
CA GLN A 235 -5.71 1.38 -2.77
C GLN A 235 -6.07 1.34 -1.27
N LEU A 236 -6.41 0.16 -0.74
CA LEU A 236 -6.70 -0.04 0.68
C LEU A 236 -5.46 0.14 1.55
N ALA A 237 -4.33 -0.45 1.15
CA ALA A 237 -3.05 -0.28 1.85
C ALA A 237 -2.59 1.18 1.84
N TYR A 238 -2.69 1.84 0.69
CA TYR A 238 -2.39 3.27 0.54
C TYR A 238 -3.24 4.10 1.52
N PHE A 239 -4.55 3.88 1.54
CA PHE A 239 -5.45 4.56 2.46
C PHE A 239 -5.07 4.30 3.92
N ALA A 240 -4.83 3.04 4.30
CA ALA A 240 -4.51 2.66 5.66
C ALA A 240 -3.21 3.32 6.15
N ILE A 241 -2.15 3.33 5.34
CA ILE A 241 -0.87 3.96 5.67
C ILE A 241 -1.01 5.49 5.75
N MET A 242 -1.70 6.13 4.80
CA MET A 242 -1.91 7.57 4.82
C MET A 242 -2.73 8.02 6.04
N MET A 243 -3.77 7.27 6.40
CA MET A 243 -4.57 7.55 7.59
C MET A 243 -3.79 7.25 8.88
N LYS A 244 -2.96 6.21 8.88
CA LYS A 244 -2.06 5.91 10.01
C LYS A 244 -1.08 7.05 10.25
N ALA A 245 -0.41 7.54 9.22
CA ALA A 245 0.47 8.70 9.31
C ALA A 245 -0.27 9.97 9.77
N ARG A 246 -1.50 10.18 9.25
CA ARG A 246 -2.35 11.30 9.66
C ARG A 246 -2.75 11.24 11.14
N SER A 247 -2.90 10.08 11.75
CA SER A 247 -3.21 9.97 13.18
C SER A 247 -2.11 10.58 14.07
N TYR A 248 -0.85 10.53 13.65
CA TYR A 248 0.29 11.16 14.33
C TYR A 248 0.56 12.60 13.85
N ASN A 249 0.15 12.94 12.62
CA ASN A 249 0.34 14.28 12.07
C ASN A 249 -0.91 14.74 11.31
N ARG A 250 -1.78 15.53 11.96
CA ARG A 250 -3.05 16.01 11.38
C ARG A 250 -2.93 16.68 10.01
N ARG A 251 -1.75 17.22 9.68
CA ARG A 251 -1.48 17.88 8.39
C ARG A 251 -0.83 16.99 7.38
N PHE A 252 -0.63 15.69 7.70
CA PHE A 252 0.14 14.77 6.86
C PHE A 252 -0.30 14.77 5.40
N LEU A 253 -1.60 14.68 5.15
CA LEU A 253 -2.17 14.64 3.80
C LEU A 253 -1.93 15.93 2.97
N THR A 254 -1.46 17.02 3.58
CA THR A 254 -1.15 18.28 2.88
C THR A 254 0.33 18.47 2.62
N LEU A 255 1.16 17.48 2.97
CA LEU A 255 2.62 17.56 2.81
C LEU A 255 3.09 17.11 1.43
N GLY A 256 2.23 16.49 0.62
CA GLY A 256 2.61 15.92 -0.67
C GLY A 256 3.54 14.71 -0.54
N ILE A 257 3.47 14.00 0.58
CA ILE A 257 4.26 12.78 0.82
C ILE A 257 3.45 11.58 0.37
N GLU A 258 4.06 10.76 -0.49
CA GLU A 258 3.49 9.53 -0.98
C GLU A 258 4.21 8.32 -0.37
N PRO A 259 3.49 7.25 0.01
CA PRO A 259 4.12 6.02 0.47
C PRO A 259 4.71 5.22 -0.70
N ASN A 260 5.77 4.46 -0.43
CA ASN A 260 6.41 3.58 -1.42
C ASN A 260 5.60 2.29 -1.59
N LEU A 261 4.36 2.44 -2.02
CA LEU A 261 3.44 1.34 -2.30
C LEU A 261 3.08 1.34 -3.77
N CYS A 262 3.00 0.16 -4.39
CA CYS A 262 2.51 0.06 -5.76
C CYS A 262 1.76 -1.24 -6.05
N ALA A 263 0.85 -1.15 -7.02
CA ALA A 263 0.24 -2.30 -7.66
C ALA A 263 1.05 -2.67 -8.90
N ILE A 264 1.45 -3.93 -9.01
CA ILE A 264 2.18 -4.43 -10.16
C ILE A 264 1.30 -4.31 -11.40
N GLN A 265 1.79 -3.60 -12.42
CA GLN A 265 1.09 -3.41 -13.68
C GLN A 265 1.63 -4.34 -14.77
N GLU A 266 0.85 -4.54 -15.83
CA GLU A 266 1.22 -5.41 -16.94
C GLU A 266 1.42 -4.61 -18.22
N SER A 267 2.40 -5.02 -19.01
CA SER A 267 2.68 -4.47 -20.33
C SER A 267 1.96 -5.21 -21.47
N ASN A 268 0.96 -6.02 -21.15
CA ASN A 268 0.23 -6.82 -22.12
C ASN A 268 -0.38 -5.98 -23.24
N GLY A 269 -0.08 -6.35 -24.48
CA GLY A 269 -0.58 -5.64 -25.68
C GLY A 269 0.16 -4.35 -26.00
N MET A 270 1.12 -3.96 -25.18
CA MET A 270 1.98 -2.81 -25.46
C MET A 270 3.16 -3.25 -26.34
N GLN A 271 3.42 -2.50 -27.37
CA GLN A 271 4.53 -2.72 -28.25
C GLN A 271 5.35 -1.44 -28.33
N TYR A 272 6.68 -1.59 -28.31
CA TYR A 272 7.53 -0.50 -28.70
C TYR A 272 7.26 -0.24 -30.18
N ASP A 273 6.50 0.79 -30.46
CA ASP A 273 6.23 1.26 -31.81
C ASP A 273 7.11 2.49 -32.09
N ASN A 274 7.64 2.59 -33.30
CA ASN A 274 8.32 3.80 -33.76
C ASN A 274 7.39 5.02 -33.71
N ASP A 275 6.06 4.80 -33.63
CA ASP A 275 5.03 5.83 -33.41
C ASP A 275 4.93 6.30 -31.93
N MET A 276 5.56 5.62 -30.97
CA MET A 276 5.82 6.19 -29.64
C MET A 276 6.78 7.40 -29.73
N GLY A 277 6.98 7.86 -30.92
CA GLY A 277 7.57 9.10 -31.33
C GLY A 277 9.08 8.99 -31.49
N ASP A 278 9.61 9.82 -32.37
CA ASP A 278 11.00 10.26 -32.37
C ASP A 278 11.36 10.92 -31.03
N PHE A 279 11.03 10.20 -29.92
CA PHE A 279 11.41 10.66 -28.60
C PHE A 279 12.93 10.68 -28.53
N LEU A 280 13.44 11.77 -28.07
CA LEU A 280 14.86 12.05 -27.79
C LEU A 280 15.45 11.13 -26.69
N LEU A 281 14.97 9.89 -26.60
CA LEU A 281 15.53 8.89 -25.71
C LEU A 281 16.89 8.44 -26.26
N SER A 282 17.87 8.35 -25.39
CA SER A 282 19.15 7.70 -25.69
C SER A 282 18.91 6.24 -26.09
N GLU A 283 19.86 5.64 -26.77
CA GLU A 283 19.77 4.22 -27.15
C GLU A 283 19.63 3.31 -25.91
N GLU A 284 20.34 3.63 -24.84
CA GLU A 284 20.25 2.95 -23.55
C GLU A 284 18.85 3.01 -22.93
N HIS A 285 18.20 4.19 -23.00
CA HIS A 285 16.84 4.36 -22.48
C HIS A 285 15.80 3.63 -23.34
N ARG A 286 16.01 3.55 -24.66
CA ARG A 286 15.15 2.72 -25.54
C ARG A 286 15.28 1.23 -25.22
N GLU A 287 16.49 0.74 -25.00
CA GLU A 287 16.73 -0.63 -24.56
C GLU A 287 16.09 -0.91 -23.21
N THR A 288 16.16 0.03 -22.28
CA THR A 288 15.52 -0.07 -20.96
C THR A 288 14.00 -0.15 -21.09
N LEU A 289 13.38 0.70 -21.93
CA LEU A 289 11.95 0.65 -22.19
C LEU A 289 11.53 -0.70 -22.81
N GLN A 290 12.27 -1.18 -23.84
CA GLN A 290 11.97 -2.48 -24.45
C GLN A 290 12.11 -3.62 -23.46
N TYR A 291 13.15 -3.57 -22.62
CA TYR A 291 13.36 -4.54 -21.55
C TYR A 291 12.17 -4.56 -20.58
N LEU A 292 11.70 -3.40 -20.13
CA LEU A 292 10.57 -3.30 -19.21
C LEU A 292 9.28 -3.81 -19.85
N LEU A 293 8.99 -3.40 -21.09
CA LEU A 293 7.83 -3.88 -21.84
C LEU A 293 7.81 -5.41 -21.98
N HIS A 294 8.97 -6.03 -22.16
CA HIS A 294 9.09 -7.50 -22.23
C HIS A 294 8.97 -8.16 -20.85
N THR A 295 9.60 -7.57 -19.84
CA THR A 295 9.69 -8.15 -18.49
C THR A 295 8.34 -8.15 -17.78
N PHE A 296 7.51 -7.13 -18.01
CA PHE A 296 6.21 -6.98 -17.36
C PHE A 296 5.02 -7.59 -18.12
N VAL A 297 5.29 -8.40 -19.17
CA VAL A 297 4.24 -9.25 -19.78
C VAL A 297 3.76 -10.25 -18.74
N ASP A 298 2.44 -10.32 -18.54
CA ASP A 298 1.78 -11.17 -17.53
C ASP A 298 2.33 -10.99 -16.10
N ALA A 299 2.83 -9.80 -15.78
CA ALA A 299 3.49 -9.52 -14.50
C ALA A 299 2.60 -9.81 -13.29
N LYS A 300 1.27 -9.65 -13.39
CA LYS A 300 0.33 -9.98 -12.32
C LYS A 300 0.23 -11.50 -12.04
N GLU A 301 0.62 -12.36 -12.99
CA GLU A 301 0.70 -13.79 -12.75
C GLU A 301 1.96 -14.18 -11.96
N TYR A 302 3.05 -13.44 -12.17
CA TYR A 302 4.33 -13.67 -11.48
C TYR A 302 4.41 -12.93 -10.14
N GLY A 303 3.78 -11.78 -10.04
CA GLY A 303 3.77 -10.97 -8.81
C GLY A 303 5.20 -10.62 -8.37
N SER A 304 5.43 -10.68 -7.06
CA SER A 304 6.72 -10.33 -6.44
C SER A 304 7.89 -11.27 -6.77
N ILE A 305 7.66 -12.38 -7.47
CA ILE A 305 8.76 -13.24 -7.95
C ILE A 305 9.33 -12.79 -9.30
N LEU A 306 8.76 -11.74 -9.90
CA LEU A 306 9.26 -11.15 -11.13
C LEU A 306 10.70 -10.65 -10.90
N ASN A 307 11.63 -11.13 -11.75
CA ASN A 307 13.02 -10.72 -11.64
C ASN A 307 13.29 -9.54 -12.55
N VAL A 308 13.47 -8.37 -11.94
CA VAL A 308 13.80 -7.11 -12.63
C VAL A 308 15.30 -6.85 -12.49
N GLU A 309 16.00 -6.72 -13.63
CA GLU A 309 17.43 -6.43 -13.64
C GLU A 309 17.72 -5.04 -13.10
N LYS A 310 18.88 -4.90 -12.43
CA LYS A 310 19.35 -3.60 -11.97
C LYS A 310 19.83 -2.76 -13.16
N ARG A 311 19.19 -1.61 -13.38
CA ARG A 311 19.52 -0.61 -14.41
C ARG A 311 19.46 0.79 -13.81
N ASP A 312 19.88 1.81 -14.53
CA ASP A 312 19.68 3.21 -14.15
C ASP A 312 18.24 3.66 -14.45
N TYR A 313 17.30 3.23 -13.62
CA TYR A 313 15.89 3.59 -13.77
C TYR A 313 15.64 5.06 -13.45
N ASP A 314 16.38 5.66 -12.53
CA ASP A 314 16.25 7.08 -12.19
C ASP A 314 16.62 7.99 -13.37
N GLY A 315 17.71 7.67 -14.04
CA GLY A 315 18.12 8.38 -15.26
C GLY A 315 17.10 8.20 -16.38
N PHE A 316 16.58 6.98 -16.54
CA PHE A 316 15.53 6.68 -17.51
C PHE A 316 14.26 7.50 -17.23
N LEU A 317 13.73 7.49 -16.01
CA LEU A 317 12.52 8.20 -15.62
C LEU A 317 12.67 9.72 -15.82
N LYS A 318 13.79 10.32 -15.39
CA LYS A 318 14.05 11.73 -15.59
C LYS A 318 14.07 12.12 -17.07
N SER A 319 14.65 11.30 -17.93
CA SER A 319 14.65 11.56 -19.37
C SER A 319 13.26 11.43 -19.98
N TRP A 320 12.46 10.52 -19.45
CA TRP A 320 11.07 10.31 -19.85
C TRP A 320 10.18 11.50 -19.46
N GLU A 321 10.33 12.05 -18.24
CA GLU A 321 9.65 13.27 -17.79
C GLU A 321 9.90 14.45 -18.73
N LEU A 322 11.16 14.74 -18.98
CA LEU A 322 11.55 15.85 -19.85
C LEU A 322 10.96 15.72 -21.26
N THR A 323 10.81 14.51 -21.75
CA THR A 323 10.25 14.23 -23.06
C THR A 323 8.73 14.35 -23.05
N ALA A 324 8.04 13.88 -22.00
CA ALA A 324 6.60 14.00 -21.84
C ALA A 324 6.13 15.45 -21.71
N GLU A 325 6.87 16.30 -20.99
CA GLU A 325 6.58 17.74 -20.90
C GLU A 325 6.71 18.45 -22.26
N GLN A 326 7.64 18.01 -23.11
CA GLN A 326 7.85 18.58 -24.46
C GLN A 326 6.78 18.13 -25.47
N THR A 327 6.11 16.99 -25.21
CA THR A 327 5.14 16.37 -26.12
C THR A 327 3.71 16.38 -25.59
N ALA A 328 3.29 17.38 -24.85
CA ALA A 328 2.02 17.55 -24.14
C ALA A 328 0.70 17.16 -24.89
N SER A 329 0.79 16.48 -26.02
CA SER A 329 -0.33 15.98 -26.80
C SER A 329 -0.65 14.48 -26.66
N ASN A 330 0.14 13.69 -25.93
CA ASN A 330 -0.09 12.25 -25.77
C ASN A 330 -0.50 11.87 -24.33
N VAL A 331 -1.80 11.95 -24.07
CA VAL A 331 -2.47 11.63 -22.80
C VAL A 331 -2.12 10.23 -22.27
N VAL A 332 -1.91 9.26 -23.15
CA VAL A 332 -1.57 7.87 -22.79
C VAL A 332 -0.23 7.75 -22.07
N MET A 333 0.74 8.58 -22.40
CA MET A 333 2.07 8.54 -21.79
C MET A 333 2.13 9.16 -20.39
N LEU A 334 1.30 10.18 -20.11
CA LEU A 334 1.20 10.79 -18.78
C LEU A 334 0.57 9.84 -17.75
N LEU A 335 -0.41 9.05 -18.17
CA LEU A 335 -1.00 8.01 -17.32
C LEU A 335 0.03 6.93 -16.95
N TRP A 336 0.89 6.57 -17.89
CA TRP A 336 1.98 5.63 -17.67
C TRP A 336 3.06 6.17 -16.72
N TYR A 337 3.40 7.42 -16.84
CA TYR A 337 4.41 8.06 -16.00
C TYR A 337 4.01 8.04 -14.52
N ASP A 338 2.76 8.38 -14.21
CA ASP A 338 2.25 8.35 -12.84
C ASP A 338 2.21 6.93 -12.25
N GLU A 339 1.95 5.92 -13.08
CA GLU A 339 1.96 4.51 -12.67
C GLU A 339 3.39 3.95 -12.53
N TRP A 340 4.32 4.38 -13.40
CA TRP A 340 5.70 3.88 -13.43
C TRP A 340 6.60 4.43 -12.34
N ASN A 341 6.42 5.66 -11.91
CA ASN A 341 7.12 6.23 -10.75
C ASN A 341 6.87 5.45 -9.44
N GLN A 342 5.94 4.51 -9.47
CA GLN A 342 5.59 3.68 -8.32
C GLN A 342 6.23 2.28 -8.37
N ILE A 343 6.74 1.85 -9.51
CA ILE A 343 7.23 0.48 -9.74
C ILE A 343 8.75 0.38 -9.57
N VAL A 344 9.45 1.47 -9.74
CA VAL A 344 10.93 1.50 -9.65
C VAL A 344 11.32 2.13 -8.31
N PRO A 345 11.87 1.35 -7.38
CA PRO A 345 12.33 1.84 -6.08
C PRO A 345 13.56 2.71 -6.19
#